data_fce1c056cf2077f8459f3ab78ff8a3c1
#
_entry.id   fce1c056cf2077f8459f3ab78ff8a3c1
#
_cell.length_a   1.000
_cell.length_b   1.000
_cell.length_c   1.000
_cell.angle_alpha   90.00
_cell.angle_beta   90.00
_cell.angle_gamma   90.00
#
_symmetry.space_group_name_H-M   'P 1'
#
loop_
_entity.id
_entity.type
_entity.pdbx_description
1 polymer ?
#
loop_
_entity_poly.entity_id
_entity_poly.type
_entity_poly.pdbx_seq_one_letter_code
_entity_poly.pdbx_strand_id
1 'polypeptide(L)'
;MTKISAVVITYNEEENIGRCIDSLIPVADEILIVDSYSRDKTKEECLKRNVRFIEHSFEGHVEQKNYALENASYDYVISLDGDEYLSEELTHSILAVKGNLKNAAYFFNRLSSYEGKWIRYTDWYPDRKLRLWNRTFGKWGGSNPHDKVILNKKTEINHLNGELLHKAYKNADQLVIKANQYSSLFAQSARVLVGSSYFKIVYKTIYTFFRNYFLRSGFLSGLAGLQISFANATYTFFKYSKLLALNRSLPVFVEAKDVYKPSGISVVIPNYNGRKLFPYTISPLLAVMDETALPYEIIVSDDCSTDDSIDYLTQNFPAVIVIRNQVNKGFSCTINKGIFAAKYDLVLLLNSDIILTDGYFKYQLKYFNDKDTFGVMGRIIGWNDEKIQDAARLPEFHGLKIKTSGNYLLKPMGDESLYTLYLSGANALINRKKLIELGGFDEIFSPFYIEDCDLSFRAWRLGWKCYYEHRAICRHQTSSSVKAKNRKQYVDVIYNRNKLFLHAIHLDSHQLPFWFIQVTGEAIIRILVLRFSFIKSIFLFIKQRKDWKASREKYQNLIAERGESVSLIRLSKGIRESLYKRRKLKFLSTRSD
;
A
#
# COMPACT_ATOMS: atom_id res chain seq x y z
N MET A 1 -13.65 43.74 5.06
CA MET A 1 -13.01 42.98 3.95
C MET A 1 -12.40 41.73 4.51
N THR A 2 -12.48 40.64 3.79
CA THR A 2 -11.82 39.35 4.19
C THR A 2 -10.32 39.53 4.20
N LYS A 3 -9.65 39.10 5.28
CA LYS A 3 -8.20 39.18 5.42
C LYS A 3 -7.54 37.91 4.85
N ILE A 4 -6.36 38.09 4.22
CA ILE A 4 -5.59 37.02 3.55
C ILE A 4 -4.19 36.97 4.12
N SER A 5 -3.74 35.79 4.53
CA SER A 5 -2.34 35.51 4.79
C SER A 5 -1.67 34.92 3.52
N ALA A 6 -0.63 35.57 3.02
CA ALA A 6 0.26 34.97 2.04
C ALA A 6 1.34 34.17 2.77
N VAL A 7 1.39 32.87 2.50
CA VAL A 7 2.40 31.96 3.08
C VAL A 7 3.33 31.48 1.99
N VAL A 8 4.63 31.66 2.18
CA VAL A 8 5.66 31.33 1.18
C VAL A 8 6.68 30.42 1.81
N ILE A 9 6.99 29.30 1.16
CA ILE A 9 8.13 28.47 1.52
C ILE A 9 9.33 28.82 0.65
N THR A 10 10.53 28.85 1.23
CA THR A 10 11.73 29.27 0.50
C THR A 10 13.00 28.53 0.96
N TYR A 11 13.95 28.40 0.04
CA TYR A 11 15.31 27.92 0.29
C TYR A 11 16.26 28.40 -0.80
N ASN A 12 17.23 29.29 -0.44
CA ASN A 12 18.21 29.87 -1.36
C ASN A 12 17.59 30.55 -2.58
N GLU A 13 16.70 31.52 -2.34
CA GLU A 13 15.95 32.26 -3.38
C GLU A 13 16.25 33.77 -3.35
N GLU A 14 17.50 34.18 -3.04
CA GLU A 14 17.90 35.59 -2.96
C GLU A 14 17.54 36.42 -4.20
N GLU A 15 17.53 35.80 -5.40
CA GLU A 15 17.22 36.47 -6.65
C GLU A 15 15.69 36.63 -6.91
N ASN A 16 14.85 35.81 -6.27
CA ASN A 16 13.43 35.72 -6.58
C ASN A 16 12.54 36.18 -5.44
N ILE A 17 12.91 35.94 -4.18
CA ILE A 17 12.07 36.14 -3.02
C ILE A 17 11.57 37.58 -2.87
N GLY A 18 12.40 38.57 -3.22
CA GLY A 18 12.01 39.98 -3.21
C GLY A 18 10.83 40.26 -4.12
N ARG A 19 10.86 39.76 -5.36
CA ARG A 19 9.79 39.90 -6.34
C ARG A 19 8.52 39.15 -5.90
N CYS A 20 8.67 37.97 -5.30
CA CYS A 20 7.56 37.21 -4.72
C CYS A 20 6.83 38.06 -3.70
N ILE A 21 7.54 38.61 -2.70
CA ILE A 21 6.98 39.43 -1.64
C ILE A 21 6.33 40.68 -2.21
N ASP A 22 7.02 41.43 -3.10
CA ASP A 22 6.52 42.66 -3.68
C ASP A 22 5.19 42.47 -4.42
N SER A 23 5.00 41.31 -5.10
CA SER A 23 3.75 40.96 -5.78
C SER A 23 2.59 40.63 -4.80
N LEU A 24 2.90 40.21 -3.57
CA LEU A 24 1.91 39.84 -2.55
C LEU A 24 1.44 41.02 -1.70
N ILE A 25 2.26 42.07 -1.55
CA ILE A 25 1.95 43.26 -0.74
C ILE A 25 0.56 43.85 -1.06
N PRO A 26 0.12 44.01 -2.32
CA PRO A 26 -1.18 44.59 -2.63
C PRO A 26 -2.38 43.72 -2.20
N VAL A 27 -2.24 42.42 -2.14
CA VAL A 27 -3.34 41.46 -1.93
C VAL A 27 -3.38 40.85 -0.53
N ALA A 28 -2.26 40.74 0.16
CA ALA A 28 -2.15 40.07 1.45
C ALA A 28 -2.21 41.10 2.62
N ASP A 29 -2.85 40.68 3.70
CA ASP A 29 -2.87 41.45 4.98
C ASP A 29 -1.78 40.96 5.93
N GLU A 30 -1.20 39.80 5.64
CA GLU A 30 -0.03 39.22 6.28
C GLU A 30 0.80 38.49 5.22
N ILE A 31 2.12 38.66 5.28
CA ILE A 31 3.07 37.83 4.50
C ILE A 31 3.95 37.09 5.48
N LEU A 32 3.87 35.76 5.43
CA LEU A 32 4.67 34.84 6.24
C LEU A 32 5.61 34.06 5.35
N ILE A 33 6.90 34.18 5.59
CA ILE A 33 7.95 33.43 4.92
C ILE A 33 8.42 32.30 5.87
N VAL A 34 8.42 31.08 5.37
CA VAL A 34 8.98 29.91 6.07
C VAL A 34 10.21 29.42 5.31
N ASP A 35 11.36 29.71 5.87
CA ASP A 35 12.67 29.46 5.28
C ASP A 35 13.26 28.14 5.77
N SER A 36 13.85 27.38 4.85
CA SER A 36 14.49 26.09 5.15
C SER A 36 15.98 26.22 5.46
N TYR A 37 16.37 27.23 6.27
CA TYR A 37 17.75 27.58 6.61
C TYR A 37 18.60 27.96 5.37
N SER A 38 18.16 28.94 4.61
CA SER A 38 18.88 29.49 3.47
C SER A 38 20.29 29.98 3.87
N ARG A 39 21.23 29.77 2.96
CA ARG A 39 22.66 30.13 3.16
C ARG A 39 23.10 31.31 2.29
N ASP A 40 22.21 31.82 1.48
CA ASP A 40 22.35 33.00 0.64
C ASP A 40 21.71 34.24 1.31
N LYS A 41 21.48 35.31 0.57
CA LYS A 41 20.89 36.56 1.08
C LYS A 41 19.33 36.51 1.14
N THR A 42 18.71 35.35 1.05
CA THR A 42 17.24 35.22 1.10
C THR A 42 16.66 35.87 2.35
N LYS A 43 17.24 35.61 3.52
CA LYS A 43 16.83 36.20 4.81
C LYS A 43 16.93 37.72 4.82
N GLU A 44 18.04 38.27 4.33
CA GLU A 44 18.26 39.71 4.25
C GLU A 44 17.21 40.38 3.37
N GLU A 45 16.89 39.79 2.23
CA GLU A 45 15.87 40.29 1.29
C GLU A 45 14.45 40.29 1.89
N CYS A 46 14.13 39.28 2.72
CA CYS A 46 12.87 39.22 3.44
C CYS A 46 12.78 40.31 4.53
N LEU A 47 13.85 40.47 5.33
CA LEU A 47 13.90 41.46 6.42
C LEU A 47 13.80 42.90 5.91
N LYS A 48 14.38 43.23 4.75
CA LYS A 48 14.23 44.56 4.10
C LYS A 48 12.76 44.92 3.81
N ARG A 49 11.87 43.93 3.65
CA ARG A 49 10.46 44.13 3.32
C ARG A 49 9.51 44.04 4.51
N ASN A 50 10.09 43.91 5.73
CA ASN A 50 9.36 43.88 7.00
C ASN A 50 8.23 42.81 7.02
N VAL A 51 8.50 41.61 6.46
CA VAL A 51 7.59 40.46 6.49
C VAL A 51 7.88 39.56 7.69
N ARG A 52 6.89 38.78 8.09
CA ARG A 52 7.07 37.78 9.14
C ARG A 52 7.91 36.62 8.61
N PHE A 53 9.03 36.32 9.29
CA PHE A 53 10.01 35.34 8.85
C PHE A 53 10.23 34.27 9.91
N ILE A 54 10.12 32.99 9.52
CA ILE A 54 10.33 31.82 10.39
C ILE A 54 11.32 30.86 9.71
N GLU A 55 12.33 30.42 10.45
CA GLU A 55 13.22 29.34 10.01
C GLU A 55 12.66 28.00 10.50
N HIS A 56 12.54 27.02 9.60
CA HIS A 56 12.02 25.68 9.91
C HIS A 56 12.73 24.62 9.08
N SER A 57 13.09 23.49 9.71
CA SER A 57 13.77 22.38 9.02
C SER A 57 12.90 21.79 7.92
N PHE A 58 13.51 21.54 6.77
CA PHE A 58 12.80 20.95 5.63
C PHE A 58 12.66 19.43 5.78
N GLU A 59 11.45 18.97 6.05
CA GLU A 59 11.09 17.54 6.09
C GLU A 59 10.44 17.06 4.79
N GLY A 60 9.97 17.99 3.94
CA GLY A 60 9.32 17.76 2.68
C GLY A 60 8.47 18.94 2.26
N HIS A 61 8.06 19.00 0.98
CA HIS A 61 7.25 20.12 0.49
C HIS A 61 5.87 20.17 1.15
N VAL A 62 5.23 19.02 1.35
CA VAL A 62 3.90 18.93 2.00
C VAL A 62 3.99 19.38 3.45
N GLU A 63 4.98 18.92 4.17
CA GLU A 63 5.24 19.23 5.59
C GLU A 63 5.53 20.72 5.77
N GLN A 64 6.45 21.27 4.97
CA GLN A 64 6.83 22.68 5.03
C GLN A 64 5.65 23.62 4.71
N LYS A 65 4.85 23.29 3.68
CA LYS A 65 3.66 24.07 3.32
C LYS A 65 2.57 23.98 4.38
N ASN A 66 2.38 22.84 5.02
CA ASN A 66 1.41 22.72 6.12
C ASN A 66 1.87 23.48 7.36
N TYR A 67 3.16 23.44 7.69
CA TYR A 67 3.74 24.26 8.76
C TYR A 67 3.47 25.75 8.51
N ALA A 68 3.66 26.22 7.28
CA ALA A 68 3.33 27.60 6.89
C ALA A 68 1.83 27.93 7.06
N LEU A 69 0.93 27.00 6.69
CA LEU A 69 -0.53 27.16 6.89
C LEU A 69 -0.90 27.25 8.38
N GLU A 70 -0.31 26.42 9.22
CA GLU A 70 -0.58 26.38 10.66
C GLU A 70 -0.18 27.70 11.34
N ASN A 71 0.89 28.35 10.87
CA ASN A 71 1.41 29.60 11.40
C ASN A 71 0.78 30.86 10.77
N ALA A 72 -0.12 30.72 9.77
CA ALA A 72 -0.85 31.85 9.19
C ALA A 72 -1.85 32.47 10.18
N SER A 73 -1.95 33.79 10.21
CA SER A 73 -2.87 34.50 11.12
C SER A 73 -4.32 34.48 10.65
N TYR A 74 -4.57 34.39 9.33
CA TYR A 74 -5.92 34.47 8.77
C TYR A 74 -6.33 33.15 8.11
N ASP A 75 -7.65 32.94 8.01
CA ASP A 75 -8.20 31.70 7.47
C ASP A 75 -8.07 31.57 5.96
N TYR A 76 -8.17 32.68 5.23
CA TYR A 76 -7.86 32.65 3.80
C TYR A 76 -6.37 32.78 3.58
N VAL A 77 -5.85 31.87 2.75
CA VAL A 77 -4.42 31.78 2.49
C VAL A 77 -4.12 31.78 0.99
N ILE A 78 -3.08 32.52 0.60
CA ILE A 78 -2.39 32.36 -0.69
C ILE A 78 -1.08 31.65 -0.40
N SER A 79 -0.86 30.49 -1.00
CA SER A 79 0.37 29.72 -0.76
C SER A 79 1.23 29.63 -2.01
N LEU A 80 2.44 30.22 -1.94
CA LEU A 80 3.39 30.28 -3.05
C LEU A 80 4.73 29.64 -2.66
N ASP A 81 5.52 29.33 -3.69
CA ASP A 81 6.93 29.00 -3.57
C ASP A 81 7.76 30.27 -3.79
N GLY A 82 8.98 30.38 -3.23
CA GLY A 82 9.78 31.61 -3.25
C GLY A 82 10.20 32.11 -4.65
N ASP A 83 10.11 31.26 -5.67
CA ASP A 83 10.37 31.53 -7.06
C ASP A 83 9.09 31.83 -7.90
N GLU A 84 7.92 31.94 -7.22
CA GLU A 84 6.63 32.29 -7.81
C GLU A 84 6.22 33.73 -7.45
N TYR A 85 5.51 34.44 -8.36
CA TYR A 85 4.97 35.77 -8.10
C TYR A 85 3.75 36.07 -8.97
N LEU A 86 2.87 36.94 -8.48
CA LEU A 86 1.62 37.29 -9.16
C LEU A 86 1.89 38.24 -10.36
N SER A 87 1.18 38.02 -11.49
CA SER A 87 1.08 39.04 -12.52
C SER A 87 0.15 40.19 -12.07
N GLU A 88 0.26 41.36 -12.70
CA GLU A 88 -0.64 42.50 -12.42
C GLU A 88 -2.11 42.13 -12.62
N GLU A 89 -2.42 41.40 -13.71
CA GLU A 89 -3.77 40.92 -14.00
C GLU A 89 -4.30 39.99 -12.90
N LEU A 90 -3.46 39.05 -12.41
CA LEU A 90 -3.84 38.15 -11.32
C LEU A 90 -4.01 38.92 -10.01
N THR A 91 -3.17 39.90 -9.73
CA THR A 91 -3.30 40.80 -8.57
C THR A 91 -4.66 41.50 -8.58
N HIS A 92 -5.04 42.10 -9.72
CA HIS A 92 -6.35 42.74 -9.86
C HIS A 92 -7.51 41.74 -9.70
N SER A 93 -7.39 40.54 -10.25
CA SER A 93 -8.40 39.49 -10.09
C SER A 93 -8.57 39.04 -8.64
N ILE A 94 -7.47 38.94 -7.87
CA ILE A 94 -7.53 38.60 -6.43
C ILE A 94 -8.21 39.76 -5.65
N LEU A 95 -7.84 41.02 -5.91
CA LEU A 95 -8.44 42.17 -5.25
C LEU A 95 -9.94 42.26 -5.53
N ALA A 96 -10.38 41.97 -6.75
CA ALA A 96 -11.79 41.97 -7.12
C ALA A 96 -12.64 40.97 -6.32
N VAL A 97 -12.06 39.78 -5.98
CA VAL A 97 -12.76 38.74 -5.21
C VAL A 97 -12.52 38.85 -3.71
N LYS A 98 -11.51 39.60 -3.24
CA LYS A 98 -11.13 39.71 -1.81
C LYS A 98 -12.26 40.12 -0.90
N GLY A 99 -13.22 40.96 -1.41
CA GLY A 99 -14.40 41.38 -0.66
C GLY A 99 -15.46 40.29 -0.48
N ASN A 100 -15.42 39.21 -1.29
CA ASN A 100 -16.46 38.17 -1.31
C ASN A 100 -15.86 36.77 -1.50
N LEU A 101 -14.91 36.39 -0.66
CA LEU A 101 -14.26 35.06 -0.66
C LEU A 101 -15.11 33.97 0.02
N LYS A 102 -16.43 34.10 0.09
CA LYS A 102 -17.31 33.19 0.84
C LYS A 102 -17.19 31.75 0.31
N ASN A 103 -16.59 30.87 1.11
CA ASN A 103 -16.52 29.42 0.92
C ASN A 103 -15.92 28.93 -0.41
N ALA A 104 -15.21 29.78 -1.14
CA ALA A 104 -14.59 29.46 -2.42
C ALA A 104 -13.11 29.12 -2.28
N ALA A 105 -12.64 28.36 -3.22
CA ALA A 105 -11.22 28.13 -3.48
C ALA A 105 -10.92 28.54 -4.92
N TYR A 106 -9.70 29.02 -5.16
CA TYR A 106 -9.33 29.56 -6.46
C TYR A 106 -8.05 28.92 -6.98
N PHE A 107 -8.06 28.55 -8.25
CA PHE A 107 -6.87 28.14 -8.94
C PHE A 107 -6.38 29.21 -9.90
N PHE A 108 -5.07 29.25 -10.10
CA PHE A 108 -4.34 30.14 -10.98
C PHE A 108 -3.70 29.33 -12.11
N ASN A 109 -3.54 29.93 -13.27
CA ASN A 109 -2.69 29.37 -14.32
C ASN A 109 -1.25 29.74 -14.02
N ARG A 110 -0.38 28.75 -13.76
CA ARG A 110 1.03 28.98 -13.57
C ARG A 110 1.74 29.03 -14.91
N LEU A 111 2.45 30.10 -15.18
CA LEU A 111 3.25 30.33 -16.37
C LEU A 111 4.73 30.26 -16.00
N SER A 112 5.40 29.21 -16.48
CA SER A 112 6.82 28.99 -16.17
C SER A 112 7.73 29.58 -17.21
N SER A 113 8.89 30.12 -16.78
CA SER A 113 9.93 30.62 -17.69
C SER A 113 11.05 29.60 -17.88
N TYR A 114 11.67 29.69 -19.06
CA TYR A 114 12.88 28.98 -19.43
C TYR A 114 13.83 29.94 -20.14
N GLU A 115 15.07 30.09 -19.65
CA GLU A 115 16.06 31.05 -20.20
C GLU A 115 15.50 32.48 -20.37
N GLY A 116 14.70 32.93 -19.39
CA GLY A 116 14.07 34.24 -19.39
C GLY A 116 12.81 34.39 -20.28
N LYS A 117 12.45 33.37 -21.06
CA LYS A 117 11.27 33.38 -21.94
C LYS A 117 10.09 32.68 -21.25
N TRP A 118 8.91 33.27 -21.30
CA TRP A 118 7.67 32.68 -20.82
C TRP A 118 7.16 31.62 -21.78
N ILE A 119 6.90 30.41 -21.27
CA ILE A 119 6.54 29.25 -22.10
C ILE A 119 5.03 29.03 -22.05
N ARG A 120 4.33 29.42 -23.12
CA ARG A 120 2.85 29.29 -23.27
C ARG A 120 2.45 28.03 -24.04
N TYR A 121 3.40 27.21 -24.44
CA TYR A 121 3.19 25.98 -25.19
C TYR A 121 3.84 24.79 -24.46
N THR A 122 3.71 23.60 -25.01
CA THR A 122 4.09 22.33 -24.36
C THR A 122 3.14 21.92 -23.23
N ASP A 123 3.51 20.91 -22.45
CA ASP A 123 2.75 20.49 -21.25
C ASP A 123 2.95 21.45 -20.05
N TRP A 124 3.76 22.49 -20.20
CA TRP A 124 4.01 23.44 -19.12
C TRP A 124 2.92 24.48 -18.97
N TYR A 125 2.02 24.62 -19.95
CA TYR A 125 0.95 25.60 -19.90
C TYR A 125 -0.32 25.09 -20.61
N PRO A 126 -1.53 25.34 -20.04
CA PRO A 126 -1.77 25.90 -18.71
C PRO A 126 -1.52 24.88 -17.59
N ASP A 127 -0.74 25.29 -16.57
CA ASP A 127 -0.51 24.51 -15.36
C ASP A 127 -1.37 25.05 -14.21
N ARG A 128 -2.53 24.44 -13.98
CA ARG A 128 -3.52 24.91 -13.00
C ARG A 128 -3.13 24.54 -11.59
N LYS A 129 -2.94 25.54 -10.73
CA LYS A 129 -2.58 25.37 -9.32
C LYS A 129 -3.63 26.01 -8.42
N LEU A 130 -4.18 25.26 -7.47
CA LEU A 130 -5.03 25.78 -6.41
C LEU A 130 -4.10 26.48 -5.41
N ARG A 131 -4.23 27.82 -5.29
CA ARG A 131 -3.29 28.66 -4.55
C ARG A 131 -3.94 29.63 -3.56
N LEU A 132 -5.25 29.90 -3.67
CA LEU A 132 -6.03 30.71 -2.73
C LEU A 132 -7.23 29.90 -2.22
N TRP A 133 -7.32 29.69 -0.91
CA TRP A 133 -8.45 28.98 -0.29
C TRP A 133 -8.56 29.27 1.20
N ASN A 134 -9.67 28.86 1.82
CA ASN A 134 -9.79 28.88 3.27
C ASN A 134 -9.12 27.62 3.85
N ARG A 135 -8.06 27.80 4.66
CA ARG A 135 -7.25 26.70 5.25
C ARG A 135 -8.04 25.75 6.15
N THR A 136 -9.20 26.19 6.69
CA THR A 136 -10.08 25.31 7.48
C THR A 136 -10.81 24.27 6.61
N PHE A 137 -10.85 24.46 5.29
CA PHE A 137 -11.51 23.56 4.34
C PHE A 137 -10.55 22.60 3.65
N GLY A 138 -9.25 22.79 3.79
CA GLY A 138 -8.26 21.93 3.16
C GLY A 138 -6.83 22.25 3.54
N LYS A 139 -5.97 21.28 3.32
CA LYS A 139 -4.53 21.36 3.58
C LYS A 139 -3.73 20.75 2.45
N TRP A 140 -2.42 20.96 2.48
CA TRP A 140 -1.50 20.30 1.56
C TRP A 140 -1.42 18.80 1.83
N GLY A 141 -1.38 18.01 0.77
CA GLY A 141 -1.23 16.56 0.81
C GLY A 141 -0.71 16.03 -0.53
N GLY A 142 -0.72 14.72 -0.72
CA GLY A 142 -0.08 14.05 -1.84
C GLY A 142 1.28 13.48 -1.43
N SER A 143 2.10 13.14 -2.41
CA SER A 143 3.46 12.64 -2.20
C SER A 143 4.47 13.65 -2.69
N ASN A 144 5.53 13.92 -1.92
CA ASN A 144 6.64 14.77 -2.35
C ASN A 144 7.29 14.20 -3.64
N PRO A 145 7.53 14.95 -4.71
CA PRO A 145 7.27 16.39 -4.92
C PRO A 145 5.94 16.71 -5.64
N HIS A 146 4.94 15.82 -5.63
CA HIS A 146 3.65 16.01 -6.30
C HIS A 146 2.57 16.45 -5.29
N ASP A 147 2.89 17.51 -4.55
CA ASP A 147 2.02 18.13 -3.58
C ASP A 147 0.80 18.80 -4.24
N LYS A 148 -0.33 18.73 -3.57
CA LYS A 148 -1.59 19.37 -3.98
C LYS A 148 -2.44 19.72 -2.77
N VAL A 149 -3.27 20.72 -2.89
CA VAL A 149 -4.26 21.04 -1.85
C VAL A 149 -5.41 20.02 -1.91
N ILE A 150 -5.72 19.42 -0.76
CA ILE A 150 -6.84 18.49 -0.58
C ILE A 150 -7.92 19.20 0.21
N LEU A 151 -9.07 19.44 -0.41
CA LEU A 151 -10.20 20.09 0.22
C LEU A 151 -11.10 19.07 0.93
N ASN A 152 -11.50 19.36 2.18
CA ASN A 152 -12.30 18.48 3.03
C ASN A 152 -13.81 18.49 2.72
N LYS A 153 -14.31 19.52 2.04
CA LYS A 153 -15.74 19.73 1.74
C LYS A 153 -15.93 19.97 0.25
N LYS A 154 -17.18 19.80 -0.24
CA LYS A 154 -17.57 20.28 -1.57
C LYS A 154 -17.49 21.80 -1.57
N THR A 155 -16.33 22.32 -1.95
CA THR A 155 -16.05 23.76 -2.05
C THR A 155 -16.13 24.12 -3.53
N GLU A 156 -16.80 25.22 -3.84
CA GLU A 156 -16.79 25.77 -5.19
C GLU A 156 -15.36 26.22 -5.53
N ILE A 157 -14.84 25.73 -6.66
CA ILE A 157 -13.49 26.05 -7.11
C ILE A 157 -13.62 26.95 -8.34
N ASN A 158 -13.14 28.16 -8.23
CA ASN A 158 -13.18 29.15 -9.29
C ASN A 158 -11.79 29.37 -9.91
N HIS A 159 -11.76 29.84 -11.13
CA HIS A 159 -10.54 30.27 -11.80
C HIS A 159 -10.41 31.79 -11.74
N LEU A 160 -9.22 32.30 -11.43
CA LEU A 160 -8.90 33.72 -11.55
C LEU A 160 -8.11 33.99 -12.81
N ASN A 161 -8.42 35.11 -13.47
CA ASN A 161 -7.69 35.57 -14.65
C ASN A 161 -6.31 36.10 -14.26
N GLY A 162 -5.39 36.03 -15.22
CA GLY A 162 -3.98 36.34 -15.00
C GLY A 162 -3.15 35.10 -14.62
N GLU A 163 -1.85 35.28 -14.52
CA GLU A 163 -0.90 34.19 -14.34
C GLU A 163 -0.13 34.30 -13.03
N LEU A 164 0.10 33.15 -12.43
CA LEU A 164 1.15 32.95 -11.44
C LEU A 164 2.46 32.73 -12.18
N LEU A 165 3.34 33.70 -12.13
CA LEU A 165 4.62 33.69 -12.85
C LEU A 165 5.66 32.91 -12.05
N HIS A 166 6.35 31.95 -12.71
CA HIS A 166 7.28 31.03 -12.04
C HIS A 166 8.63 31.04 -12.76
N LYS A 167 9.68 31.41 -12.06
CA LYS A 167 11.08 31.41 -12.56
C LYS A 167 11.68 30.01 -12.48
N ALA A 168 11.23 29.10 -13.35
CA ALA A 168 11.44 27.66 -13.22
C ALA A 168 12.88 27.19 -13.54
N TYR A 169 13.43 27.67 -14.67
CA TYR A 169 14.72 27.16 -15.17
C TYR A 169 15.55 28.27 -15.82
N LYS A 170 16.80 28.37 -15.37
CA LYS A 170 17.76 29.36 -15.87
C LYS A 170 18.46 28.89 -17.16
N ASN A 171 18.66 27.59 -17.33
CA ASN A 171 19.38 26.99 -18.44
C ASN A 171 19.01 25.50 -18.68
N ALA A 172 19.56 24.91 -19.74
CA ALA A 172 19.35 23.52 -20.10
C ALA A 172 19.87 22.51 -19.07
N ASP A 173 20.95 22.83 -18.34
CA ASP A 173 21.51 21.94 -17.31
C ASP A 173 20.49 21.67 -16.19
N GLN A 174 19.77 22.72 -15.76
CA GLN A 174 18.74 22.58 -14.75
C GLN A 174 17.58 21.69 -15.22
N LEU A 175 17.22 21.71 -16.51
CA LEU A 175 16.23 20.78 -17.07
C LEU A 175 16.67 19.32 -16.92
N VAL A 176 17.93 19.03 -17.26
CA VAL A 176 18.49 17.67 -17.18
C VAL A 176 18.59 17.19 -15.74
N ILE A 177 19.11 18.05 -14.85
CA ILE A 177 19.26 17.74 -13.43
C ILE A 177 17.90 17.43 -12.79
N LYS A 178 16.90 18.31 -12.99
CA LYS A 178 15.54 18.09 -12.46
C LYS A 178 14.87 16.87 -13.08
N ALA A 179 15.02 16.62 -14.40
CA ALA A 179 14.50 15.43 -15.05
C ALA A 179 15.09 14.15 -14.43
N ASN A 180 16.40 14.14 -14.13
CA ASN A 180 17.07 13.03 -13.49
C ASN A 180 16.58 12.81 -12.04
N GLN A 181 16.49 13.88 -11.23
CA GLN A 181 16.03 13.83 -9.84
C GLN A 181 14.58 13.36 -9.74
N TYR A 182 13.65 14.01 -10.45
CA TYR A 182 12.22 13.67 -10.39
C TYR A 182 11.91 12.28 -10.96
N SER A 183 12.66 11.84 -11.98
CA SER A 183 12.51 10.46 -12.48
C SER A 183 12.97 9.42 -11.46
N SER A 184 13.99 9.73 -10.64
CA SER A 184 14.44 8.85 -9.55
C SER A 184 13.43 8.79 -8.41
N LEU A 185 12.92 9.96 -7.96
CA LEU A 185 11.87 10.03 -6.96
C LEU A 185 10.62 9.29 -7.38
N PHE A 186 10.17 9.49 -8.63
CA PHE A 186 9.04 8.73 -9.16
C PHE A 186 9.32 7.22 -9.19
N ALA A 187 10.50 6.81 -9.66
CA ALA A 187 10.84 5.39 -9.76
C ALA A 187 10.87 4.71 -8.38
N GLN A 188 11.30 5.44 -7.35
CA GLN A 188 11.29 4.97 -5.96
C GLN A 188 9.86 4.89 -5.39
N SER A 189 9.06 5.95 -5.54
CA SER A 189 7.68 6.00 -5.03
C SER A 189 6.73 5.09 -5.79
N ALA A 190 6.93 4.92 -7.11
CA ALA A 190 6.11 4.07 -7.97
C ALA A 190 6.62 2.62 -8.06
N ARG A 191 7.73 2.30 -7.37
CA ARG A 191 8.27 0.94 -7.28
C ARG A 191 7.16 0.01 -6.77
N VAL A 192 6.92 -1.10 -7.47
CA VAL A 192 5.83 -2.04 -7.18
C VAL A 192 4.44 -1.59 -7.68
N LEU A 193 4.12 -0.30 -7.70
CA LEU A 193 2.80 0.22 -8.08
C LEU A 193 2.60 0.34 -9.60
N VAL A 194 3.68 0.63 -10.34
CA VAL A 194 3.61 0.90 -11.78
C VAL A 194 4.47 -0.09 -12.57
N GLY A 195 3.82 -0.92 -13.40
CA GLY A 195 4.53 -1.79 -14.34
C GLY A 195 5.28 -1.00 -15.41
N SER A 196 6.51 -1.41 -15.73
CA SER A 196 7.29 -0.88 -16.86
C SER A 196 7.79 -2.01 -17.76
N SER A 197 7.88 -1.74 -19.07
CA SER A 197 8.39 -2.67 -20.08
C SER A 197 9.17 -1.88 -21.14
N TYR A 198 10.04 -2.55 -21.90
CA TYR A 198 10.78 -1.90 -23.00
C TYR A 198 9.86 -1.19 -23.98
N PHE A 199 8.78 -1.86 -24.40
CA PHE A 199 7.80 -1.26 -25.30
C PHE A 199 7.16 0.00 -24.69
N LYS A 200 6.80 -0.05 -23.40
CA LYS A 200 6.22 1.11 -22.70
C LYS A 200 7.21 2.27 -22.61
N ILE A 201 8.49 2.00 -22.35
CA ILE A 201 9.54 3.03 -22.30
C ILE A 201 9.61 3.74 -23.65
N VAL A 202 9.82 3.00 -24.74
CA VAL A 202 9.97 3.57 -26.09
C VAL A 202 8.71 4.32 -26.51
N TYR A 203 7.54 3.66 -26.45
CA TYR A 203 6.28 4.27 -26.85
C TYR A 203 5.97 5.55 -26.07
N LYS A 204 6.08 5.51 -24.74
CA LYS A 204 5.78 6.68 -23.89
C LYS A 204 6.74 7.82 -24.12
N THR A 205 8.02 7.54 -24.38
CA THR A 205 9.04 8.55 -24.67
C THR A 205 8.74 9.26 -25.97
N ILE A 206 8.53 8.50 -27.06
CA ILE A 206 8.21 9.06 -28.40
C ILE A 206 6.89 9.83 -28.33
N TYR A 207 5.86 9.26 -27.70
CA TYR A 207 4.56 9.92 -27.55
C TYR A 207 4.68 11.22 -26.74
N THR A 208 5.48 11.27 -25.67
CA THR A 208 5.68 12.49 -24.87
C THR A 208 6.33 13.58 -25.69
N PHE A 209 7.38 13.26 -26.49
CA PHE A 209 7.99 14.22 -27.38
C PHE A 209 6.98 14.74 -28.41
N PHE A 210 6.33 13.83 -29.14
CA PHE A 210 5.36 14.17 -30.18
C PHE A 210 4.22 15.04 -29.64
N ARG A 211 3.68 14.67 -28.48
CA ARG A 211 2.62 15.43 -27.81
C ARG A 211 3.06 16.85 -27.47
N ASN A 212 4.24 17.00 -26.84
CA ASN A 212 4.74 18.32 -26.43
C ASN A 212 5.07 19.20 -27.62
N TYR A 213 5.79 18.66 -28.59
CA TYR A 213 6.32 19.46 -29.70
C TYR A 213 5.26 19.78 -30.76
N PHE A 214 4.42 18.79 -31.13
CA PHE A 214 3.41 18.97 -32.18
C PHE A 214 2.02 19.24 -31.61
N LEU A 215 1.45 18.35 -30.76
CA LEU A 215 0.06 18.50 -30.32
C LEU A 215 -0.16 19.66 -29.33
N ARG A 216 0.88 20.04 -28.59
CA ARG A 216 0.88 21.19 -27.67
C ARG A 216 1.65 22.39 -28.27
N SER A 217 1.86 22.37 -29.55
CA SER A 217 2.45 23.47 -30.31
C SER A 217 3.80 23.98 -29.78
N GLY A 218 4.60 23.08 -29.18
CA GLY A 218 5.91 23.44 -28.62
C GLY A 218 6.85 24.06 -29.65
N PHE A 219 6.70 23.72 -30.93
CA PHE A 219 7.47 24.30 -32.05
C PHE A 219 7.29 25.83 -32.13
N LEU A 220 6.18 26.39 -31.65
CA LEU A 220 5.97 27.84 -31.64
C LEU A 220 6.87 28.56 -30.60
N SER A 221 7.45 27.85 -29.65
CA SER A 221 8.44 28.37 -28.72
C SER A 221 9.89 28.29 -29.26
N GLY A 222 10.07 27.90 -30.54
CA GLY A 222 11.39 27.77 -31.18
C GLY A 222 12.30 26.76 -30.47
N LEU A 223 13.57 27.12 -30.29
CA LEU A 223 14.57 26.24 -29.65
C LEU A 223 14.17 25.85 -28.24
N ALA A 224 13.62 26.77 -27.44
CA ALA A 224 13.14 26.49 -26.08
C ALA A 224 12.07 25.38 -26.07
N GLY A 225 11.10 25.43 -27.00
CA GLY A 225 10.07 24.40 -27.11
C GLY A 225 10.63 23.04 -27.52
N LEU A 226 11.66 23.02 -28.39
CA LEU A 226 12.36 21.77 -28.73
C LEU A 226 13.07 21.17 -27.50
N GLN A 227 13.87 22.00 -26.81
CA GLN A 227 14.61 21.57 -25.61
C GLN A 227 13.68 21.05 -24.50
N ILE A 228 12.59 21.76 -24.22
CA ILE A 228 11.58 21.34 -23.23
C ILE A 228 10.91 20.01 -23.65
N SER A 229 10.57 19.87 -24.95
CA SER A 229 9.95 18.62 -25.45
C SER A 229 10.89 17.43 -25.33
N PHE A 230 12.19 17.62 -25.61
CA PHE A 230 13.22 16.60 -25.36
C PHE A 230 13.42 16.32 -23.87
N ALA A 231 13.47 17.34 -23.01
CA ALA A 231 13.63 17.16 -21.57
C ALA A 231 12.46 16.37 -20.98
N ASN A 232 11.21 16.66 -21.39
CA ASN A 232 10.02 15.91 -20.96
C ASN A 232 10.03 14.46 -21.47
N ALA A 233 10.51 14.21 -22.69
CA ALA A 233 10.70 12.88 -23.24
C ALA A 233 11.81 12.13 -22.48
N THR A 234 12.93 12.77 -22.20
CA THR A 234 14.05 12.25 -21.41
C THR A 234 13.61 11.92 -19.97
N TYR A 235 12.86 12.80 -19.33
CA TYR A 235 12.23 12.52 -18.05
C TYR A 235 11.37 11.26 -18.12
N THR A 236 10.52 11.13 -19.15
CA THR A 236 9.64 9.98 -19.36
C THR A 236 10.45 8.70 -19.59
N PHE A 237 11.52 8.78 -20.36
CA PHE A 237 12.46 7.67 -20.57
C PHE A 237 13.08 7.22 -19.24
N PHE A 238 13.71 8.13 -18.48
CA PHE A 238 14.33 7.81 -17.20
C PHE A 238 13.31 7.36 -16.16
N LYS A 239 12.13 7.97 -16.12
CA LYS A 239 11.03 7.58 -15.25
C LYS A 239 10.70 6.09 -15.38
N TYR A 240 10.49 5.60 -16.58
CA TYR A 240 10.12 4.20 -16.82
C TYR A 240 11.33 3.27 -16.91
N SER A 241 12.50 3.71 -17.35
CA SER A 241 13.72 2.89 -17.37
C SER A 241 14.27 2.66 -15.97
N LYS A 242 14.34 3.69 -15.12
CA LYS A 242 14.71 3.55 -13.69
C LYS A 242 13.71 2.69 -12.94
N LEU A 243 12.41 2.89 -13.18
CA LEU A 243 11.38 2.05 -12.62
C LEU A 243 11.53 0.59 -13.07
N LEU A 244 11.85 0.36 -14.35
CA LEU A 244 12.13 -1.00 -14.85
C LEU A 244 13.38 -1.58 -14.20
N ALA A 245 14.44 -0.79 -14.04
CA ALA A 245 15.66 -1.20 -13.37
C ALA A 245 15.42 -1.51 -11.89
N LEU A 246 14.71 -0.63 -11.16
CA LEU A 246 14.35 -0.84 -9.76
C LEU A 246 13.39 -2.03 -9.56
N ASN A 247 12.45 -2.23 -10.47
CA ASN A 247 11.59 -3.42 -10.45
C ASN A 247 12.36 -4.69 -10.84
N ARG A 248 13.52 -4.55 -11.48
CA ARG A 248 14.45 -5.64 -11.83
C ARG A 248 15.55 -5.86 -10.80
N SER A 249 15.99 -4.82 -10.12
CA SER A 249 16.88 -5.00 -9.00
C SER A 249 16.10 -5.68 -7.88
N LEU A 250 16.59 -6.82 -7.41
CA LEU A 250 16.20 -7.39 -6.13
C LEU A 250 16.37 -6.28 -5.08
N PRO A 251 15.55 -6.25 -4.01
CA PRO A 251 15.89 -5.44 -2.86
C PRO A 251 17.33 -5.80 -2.50
N VAL A 252 18.25 -4.87 -2.70
CA VAL A 252 19.55 -4.92 -2.06
C VAL A 252 19.17 -4.87 -0.58
N PHE A 253 19.39 -5.96 0.14
CA PHE A 253 19.42 -5.89 1.58
C PHE A 253 20.55 -4.91 1.89
N VAL A 254 20.19 -3.65 2.13
CA VAL A 254 21.04 -2.77 2.91
C VAL A 254 21.12 -3.50 4.23
N GLU A 255 22.31 -3.92 4.64
CA GLU A 255 22.55 -4.33 6.00
C GLU A 255 22.04 -3.19 6.86
N ALA A 256 20.84 -3.37 7.41
CA ALA A 256 20.24 -2.39 8.28
C ALA A 256 21.16 -2.33 9.50
N LYS A 257 21.73 -1.16 9.76
CA LYS A 257 22.55 -0.92 10.96
C LYS A 257 21.79 -1.19 12.26
N ASP A 258 20.46 -1.27 12.19
CA ASP A 258 19.58 -1.67 13.30
C ASP A 258 18.84 -2.95 12.93
N VAL A 259 19.27 -4.07 13.48
CA VAL A 259 18.56 -5.36 13.39
C VAL A 259 17.25 -5.22 14.19
N TYR A 260 16.11 -5.42 13.53
CA TYR A 260 14.81 -5.46 14.20
C TYR A 260 14.84 -6.50 15.33
N LYS A 261 14.63 -6.02 16.56
CA LYS A 261 14.51 -6.88 17.74
C LYS A 261 13.05 -6.85 18.20
N PRO A 262 12.26 -7.89 17.92
CA PRO A 262 10.89 -7.95 18.42
C PRO A 262 10.88 -8.06 19.95
N SER A 263 9.86 -7.49 20.58
CA SER A 263 9.65 -7.61 22.04
C SER A 263 9.35 -9.06 22.48
N GLY A 264 8.94 -9.90 21.53
CA GLY A 264 8.63 -11.31 21.75
C GLY A 264 7.68 -11.88 20.71
N ILE A 265 7.21 -13.11 20.95
CA ILE A 265 6.31 -13.86 20.06
C ILE A 265 5.09 -14.33 20.86
N SER A 266 3.89 -13.99 20.40
CA SER A 266 2.63 -14.58 20.88
C SER A 266 2.21 -15.70 19.94
N VAL A 267 2.17 -16.93 20.42
CA VAL A 267 1.66 -18.08 19.67
C VAL A 267 0.16 -18.20 19.89
N VAL A 268 -0.62 -18.16 18.81
CA VAL A 268 -2.09 -18.26 18.85
C VAL A 268 -2.53 -19.57 18.20
N ILE A 269 -3.16 -20.44 18.99
CA ILE A 269 -3.59 -21.77 18.57
C ILE A 269 -5.12 -21.88 18.68
N PRO A 270 -5.86 -21.95 17.56
CA PRO A 270 -7.28 -22.25 17.60
C PRO A 270 -7.50 -23.74 17.93
N ASN A 271 -8.40 -24.03 18.83
CA ASN A 271 -8.72 -25.38 19.27
C ASN A 271 -10.21 -25.71 19.14
N TYR A 272 -10.52 -26.91 18.66
CA TYR A 272 -11.82 -27.53 18.77
C TYR A 272 -11.68 -29.06 18.88
N ASN A 273 -11.86 -29.61 20.09
CA ASN A 273 -11.69 -31.02 20.41
C ASN A 273 -10.28 -31.56 20.03
N GLY A 274 -9.23 -30.82 20.42
CA GLY A 274 -7.83 -31.12 20.10
C GLY A 274 -7.09 -31.96 21.13
N ARG A 275 -7.76 -32.54 22.14
CA ARG A 275 -7.16 -33.29 23.22
C ARG A 275 -6.08 -34.29 22.80
N LYS A 276 -6.35 -35.03 21.71
CA LYS A 276 -5.44 -36.07 21.22
C LYS A 276 -4.17 -35.51 20.58
N LEU A 277 -4.14 -34.24 20.21
CA LEU A 277 -3.05 -33.57 19.49
C LEU A 277 -2.06 -32.90 20.45
N PHE A 278 -2.55 -32.29 21.52
CA PHE A 278 -1.74 -31.52 22.46
C PHE A 278 -0.51 -32.23 23.03
N PRO A 279 -0.54 -33.54 23.37
CA PRO A 279 0.66 -34.25 23.81
C PRO A 279 1.81 -34.22 22.80
N TYR A 280 1.48 -34.10 21.49
CA TYR A 280 2.46 -34.12 20.40
C TYR A 280 2.82 -32.73 19.89
N THR A 281 2.04 -31.69 20.18
CA THR A 281 2.22 -30.36 19.58
C THR A 281 2.75 -29.33 20.57
N ILE A 282 2.29 -29.35 21.85
CA ILE A 282 2.67 -28.29 22.81
C ILE A 282 4.10 -28.45 23.32
N SER A 283 4.54 -29.66 23.67
CA SER A 283 5.90 -29.88 24.18
C SER A 283 6.99 -29.54 23.13
N PRO A 284 6.89 -30.00 21.86
CA PRO A 284 7.82 -29.55 20.80
C PRO A 284 7.76 -28.04 20.56
N LEU A 285 6.59 -27.44 20.63
CA LEU A 285 6.44 -25.98 20.49
C LEU A 285 7.25 -25.25 21.57
N LEU A 286 7.14 -25.63 22.84
CA LEU A 286 7.90 -25.02 23.93
C LEU A 286 9.41 -25.11 23.67
N ALA A 287 9.92 -26.28 23.26
CA ALA A 287 11.34 -26.48 22.95
C ALA A 287 11.82 -25.52 21.84
N VAL A 288 11.05 -25.41 20.74
CA VAL A 288 11.38 -24.51 19.62
C VAL A 288 11.25 -23.03 20.00
N MET A 289 10.32 -22.67 20.91
CA MET A 289 10.20 -21.30 21.42
C MET A 289 11.43 -20.91 22.27
N ASP A 290 11.89 -21.81 23.14
CA ASP A 290 13.08 -21.58 23.97
C ASP A 290 14.36 -21.35 23.12
N GLU A 291 14.47 -21.99 21.95
CA GLU A 291 15.57 -21.73 21.01
C GLU A 291 15.63 -20.28 20.51
N THR A 292 14.53 -19.55 20.54
CA THR A 292 14.49 -18.16 20.03
C THR A 292 15.20 -17.17 20.94
N ALA A 293 15.39 -17.49 22.21
CA ALA A 293 15.83 -16.57 23.27
C ALA A 293 14.98 -15.28 23.37
N LEU A 294 13.77 -15.29 22.82
CA LEU A 294 12.80 -14.18 22.89
C LEU A 294 11.73 -14.48 23.94
N PRO A 295 11.20 -13.46 24.63
CA PRO A 295 10.00 -13.63 25.43
C PRO A 295 8.84 -14.17 24.56
N TYR A 296 8.06 -15.09 25.12
CA TYR A 296 6.90 -15.61 24.42
C TYR A 296 5.71 -15.88 25.33
N GLU A 297 4.56 -16.08 24.73
CA GLU A 297 3.35 -16.60 25.35
C GLU A 297 2.65 -17.55 24.38
N ILE A 298 1.90 -18.50 24.94
CA ILE A 298 1.06 -19.41 24.15
C ILE A 298 -0.38 -19.18 24.56
N ILE A 299 -1.22 -18.85 23.57
CA ILE A 299 -2.65 -18.59 23.74
C ILE A 299 -3.43 -19.65 22.96
N VAL A 300 -4.15 -20.50 23.65
CA VAL A 300 -5.08 -21.46 23.03
C VAL A 300 -6.47 -20.85 23.05
N SER A 301 -7.01 -20.56 21.86
CA SER A 301 -8.38 -20.08 21.69
C SER A 301 -9.30 -21.28 21.43
N ASP A 302 -10.13 -21.62 22.40
CA ASP A 302 -11.02 -22.77 22.34
C ASP A 302 -12.40 -22.42 21.80
N ASP A 303 -12.84 -23.15 20.78
CA ASP A 303 -14.14 -22.96 20.11
C ASP A 303 -15.26 -23.81 20.70
N CYS A 304 -15.40 -23.76 22.03
CA CYS A 304 -16.39 -24.54 22.80
C CYS A 304 -16.19 -26.05 22.65
N SER A 305 -14.97 -26.53 22.90
CA SER A 305 -14.67 -27.96 22.89
C SER A 305 -15.53 -28.73 23.89
N THR A 306 -15.88 -29.96 23.53
CA THR A 306 -16.69 -30.90 24.30
C THR A 306 -15.86 -32.06 24.88
N ASP A 307 -14.58 -32.14 24.49
CA ASP A 307 -13.61 -33.08 25.06
C ASP A 307 -12.86 -32.46 26.26
N ASP A 308 -11.95 -33.22 26.86
CA ASP A 308 -11.13 -32.80 28.00
C ASP A 308 -9.89 -31.95 27.58
N SER A 309 -9.92 -31.29 26.41
CA SER A 309 -8.82 -30.45 25.88
C SER A 309 -8.36 -29.41 26.90
N ILE A 310 -9.31 -28.70 27.49
CA ILE A 310 -9.03 -27.58 28.39
C ILE A 310 -8.47 -28.06 29.71
N ASP A 311 -9.09 -29.10 30.30
CA ASP A 311 -8.63 -29.70 31.57
C ASP A 311 -7.20 -30.23 31.41
N TYR A 312 -6.91 -30.87 30.30
CA TYR A 312 -5.57 -31.35 29.98
C TYR A 312 -4.53 -30.22 29.88
N LEU A 313 -4.85 -29.13 29.19
CA LEU A 313 -3.95 -27.96 29.10
C LEU A 313 -3.71 -27.34 30.46
N THR A 314 -4.75 -27.14 31.25
CA THR A 314 -4.66 -26.52 32.58
C THR A 314 -3.79 -27.35 33.52
N GLN A 315 -3.92 -28.68 33.46
CA GLN A 315 -3.16 -29.60 34.32
C GLN A 315 -1.69 -29.77 33.90
N ASN A 316 -1.42 -29.89 32.59
CA ASN A 316 -0.09 -30.25 32.08
C ASN A 316 0.73 -29.05 31.59
N PHE A 317 0.07 -27.94 31.25
CA PHE A 317 0.72 -26.73 30.67
C PHE A 317 0.13 -25.44 31.30
N PRO A 318 0.28 -25.23 32.63
CA PRO A 318 -0.36 -24.12 33.34
C PRO A 318 0.07 -22.72 32.85
N ALA A 319 1.20 -22.61 32.13
CA ALA A 319 1.65 -21.38 31.51
C ALA A 319 0.91 -21.02 30.21
N VAL A 320 0.10 -21.94 29.66
CA VAL A 320 -0.71 -21.71 28.47
C VAL A 320 -1.96 -20.91 28.84
N ILE A 321 -2.15 -19.79 28.15
CA ILE A 321 -3.33 -18.93 28.32
C ILE A 321 -4.49 -19.55 27.52
N VAL A 322 -5.60 -19.87 28.18
CA VAL A 322 -6.79 -20.44 27.54
C VAL A 322 -7.90 -19.39 27.47
N ILE A 323 -8.39 -19.14 26.22
CA ILE A 323 -9.52 -18.25 25.95
C ILE A 323 -10.64 -19.09 25.35
N ARG A 324 -11.83 -19.14 25.97
CA ARG A 324 -12.93 -20.02 25.56
C ARG A 324 -14.08 -19.27 24.91
N ASN A 325 -14.63 -19.81 23.82
CA ASN A 325 -15.92 -19.42 23.25
C ASN A 325 -17.06 -20.09 24.03
N GLN A 326 -18.18 -19.41 24.20
CA GLN A 326 -19.38 -19.98 24.81
C GLN A 326 -20.15 -20.90 23.84
N VAL A 327 -19.98 -20.67 22.53
CA VAL A 327 -20.57 -21.47 21.46
C VAL A 327 -19.54 -21.62 20.33
N ASN A 328 -19.66 -22.69 19.55
CA ASN A 328 -18.80 -22.87 18.38
C ASN A 328 -19.08 -21.79 17.31
N LYS A 329 -18.08 -20.97 17.01
CA LYS A 329 -18.16 -19.83 16.05
C LYS A 329 -17.33 -20.03 14.79
N GLY A 330 -16.55 -21.10 14.73
CA GLY A 330 -15.65 -21.41 13.63
C GLY A 330 -14.29 -20.74 13.74
N PHE A 331 -13.42 -21.07 12.78
CA PHE A 331 -11.99 -20.75 12.82
C PHE A 331 -11.70 -19.26 12.96
N SER A 332 -12.24 -18.42 12.06
CA SER A 332 -11.90 -16.97 12.02
C SER A 332 -12.23 -16.24 13.32
N CYS A 333 -13.40 -16.50 13.89
CA CYS A 333 -13.83 -15.88 15.14
C CYS A 333 -12.96 -16.34 16.31
N THR A 334 -12.63 -17.62 16.33
CA THR A 334 -11.86 -18.24 17.41
C THR A 334 -10.42 -17.76 17.43
N ILE A 335 -9.75 -17.76 16.27
CA ILE A 335 -8.36 -17.30 16.17
C ILE A 335 -8.24 -15.79 16.42
N ASN A 336 -9.23 -14.98 16.02
CA ASN A 336 -9.27 -13.54 16.28
C ASN A 336 -9.22 -13.21 17.78
N LYS A 337 -9.91 -13.96 18.62
CA LYS A 337 -9.84 -13.75 20.09
C LYS A 337 -8.41 -13.87 20.60
N GLY A 338 -7.67 -14.88 20.16
CA GLY A 338 -6.26 -15.02 20.51
C GLY A 338 -5.37 -13.92 19.94
N ILE A 339 -5.61 -13.53 18.67
CA ILE A 339 -4.88 -12.44 18.02
C ILE A 339 -5.05 -11.12 18.79
N PHE A 340 -6.26 -10.78 19.21
CA PHE A 340 -6.52 -9.53 19.94
C PHE A 340 -6.01 -9.58 21.38
N ALA A 341 -5.89 -10.77 21.98
CA ALA A 341 -5.30 -10.95 23.31
C ALA A 341 -3.76 -11.00 23.29
N ALA A 342 -3.16 -11.26 22.15
CA ALA A 342 -1.70 -11.32 21.99
C ALA A 342 -1.04 -9.99 22.38
N LYS A 343 0.12 -10.03 23.07
CA LYS A 343 0.82 -8.83 23.57
C LYS A 343 2.12 -8.50 22.86
N TYR A 344 2.80 -9.49 22.26
CA TYR A 344 4.10 -9.29 21.67
C TYR A 344 4.04 -8.79 20.20
N ASP A 345 5.14 -8.27 19.69
CA ASP A 345 5.22 -7.65 18.35
C ASP A 345 4.97 -8.61 17.19
N LEU A 346 5.26 -9.88 17.41
CA LEU A 346 5.03 -10.94 16.44
C LEU A 346 3.97 -11.91 16.93
N VAL A 347 3.09 -12.32 16.03
CA VAL A 347 2.06 -13.34 16.28
C VAL A 347 2.34 -14.54 15.38
N LEU A 348 2.57 -15.70 15.97
CA LEU A 348 2.58 -16.97 15.25
C LEU A 348 1.17 -17.55 15.26
N LEU A 349 0.54 -17.63 14.10
CA LEU A 349 -0.68 -18.41 13.90
C LEU A 349 -0.28 -19.86 13.72
N LEU A 350 -0.76 -20.74 14.58
CA LEU A 350 -0.37 -22.16 14.59
C LEU A 350 -1.59 -23.04 14.81
N ASN A 351 -1.87 -23.98 13.90
CA ASN A 351 -2.93 -24.94 14.13
C ASN A 351 -2.54 -25.97 15.21
N SER A 352 -3.53 -26.50 15.91
CA SER A 352 -3.33 -27.52 16.97
C SER A 352 -2.81 -28.87 16.46
N ASP A 353 -2.81 -29.11 15.13
CA ASP A 353 -2.32 -30.31 14.46
C ASP A 353 -0.98 -30.09 13.74
N ILE A 354 -0.21 -29.08 14.15
CA ILE A 354 1.12 -28.75 13.63
C ILE A 354 2.20 -29.03 14.67
N ILE A 355 3.29 -29.65 14.24
CA ILE A 355 4.55 -29.75 15.00
C ILE A 355 5.60 -28.88 14.30
N LEU A 356 6.19 -27.93 15.01
CA LEU A 356 7.36 -27.19 14.56
C LEU A 356 8.60 -28.06 14.68
N THR A 357 9.54 -27.94 13.72
CA THR A 357 10.83 -28.61 13.79
C THR A 357 11.91 -27.66 14.32
N ASP A 358 13.02 -28.22 14.83
CA ASP A 358 14.16 -27.47 15.36
C ASP A 358 14.63 -26.39 14.40
N GLY A 359 15.01 -25.24 14.91
CA GLY A 359 15.46 -24.11 14.11
C GLY A 359 14.37 -23.41 13.28
N TYR A 360 13.08 -23.67 13.53
CA TYR A 360 11.95 -23.10 12.76
C TYR A 360 12.06 -21.58 12.61
N PHE A 361 12.38 -20.84 13.67
CA PHE A 361 12.47 -19.39 13.65
C PHE A 361 13.80 -18.84 13.14
N LYS A 362 14.84 -19.66 13.08
CA LYS A 362 16.22 -19.25 12.73
C LYS A 362 16.30 -18.41 11.45
N TYR A 363 15.46 -18.72 10.47
CA TYR A 363 15.48 -18.04 9.17
C TYR A 363 14.29 -17.09 8.94
N GLN A 364 13.34 -17.02 9.86
CA GLN A 364 12.13 -16.21 9.69
C GLN A 364 12.27 -14.79 10.22
N LEU A 365 12.96 -14.58 11.34
CA LEU A 365 13.04 -13.27 12.00
C LEU A 365 13.70 -12.19 11.12
N LYS A 366 14.64 -12.56 10.26
CA LYS A 366 15.29 -11.64 9.33
C LYS A 366 14.33 -10.89 8.39
N TYR A 367 13.18 -11.46 8.07
CA TYR A 367 12.21 -10.83 7.18
C TYR A 367 11.59 -9.57 7.77
N PHE A 368 11.52 -9.47 9.10
CA PHE A 368 10.94 -8.34 9.80
C PHE A 368 11.87 -7.12 9.88
N ASN A 369 13.12 -7.22 9.41
CA ASN A 369 13.98 -6.06 9.14
C ASN A 369 13.42 -5.18 7.99
N ASP A 370 12.60 -5.73 7.09
CA ASP A 370 11.88 -4.97 6.09
C ASP A 370 10.57 -4.45 6.70
N LYS A 371 10.44 -3.12 6.80
CA LYS A 371 9.27 -2.45 7.37
C LYS A 371 7.95 -2.82 6.65
N ASP A 372 8.02 -3.28 5.39
CA ASP A 372 6.86 -3.69 4.61
C ASP A 372 6.47 -5.15 4.83
N THR A 373 7.20 -5.91 5.63
CA THR A 373 6.85 -7.30 5.93
C THR A 373 5.53 -7.36 6.69
N PHE A 374 4.55 -8.07 6.12
CA PHE A 374 3.35 -8.48 6.84
C PHE A 374 3.62 -9.73 7.66
N GLY A 375 4.17 -10.75 7.00
CA GLY A 375 4.48 -12.00 7.66
C GLY A 375 5.26 -12.97 6.77
N VAL A 376 5.64 -14.07 7.36
CA VAL A 376 6.37 -15.17 6.73
C VAL A 376 5.79 -16.51 7.14
N MET A 377 5.60 -17.43 6.17
CA MET A 377 5.19 -18.80 6.45
C MET A 377 6.31 -19.78 6.18
N GLY A 378 6.30 -20.89 6.90
CA GLY A 378 7.20 -22.03 6.67
C GLY A 378 6.63 -23.04 5.68
N ARG A 379 7.40 -24.08 5.41
CA ARG A 379 7.01 -25.25 4.60
C ARG A 379 6.29 -26.28 5.46
N ILE A 380 5.13 -26.70 4.99
CA ILE A 380 4.34 -27.75 5.64
C ILE A 380 4.59 -29.08 4.94
N ILE A 381 5.03 -30.08 5.69
CA ILE A 381 5.23 -31.46 5.23
C ILE A 381 4.32 -32.42 5.99
N GLY A 382 4.25 -33.65 5.53
CA GLY A 382 3.44 -34.67 6.19
C GLY A 382 3.92 -34.99 7.60
N TRP A 383 3.00 -35.51 8.45
CA TRP A 383 3.29 -35.86 9.84
C TRP A 383 4.41 -36.92 9.96
N ASN A 384 4.32 -37.98 9.15
CA ASN A 384 5.25 -39.12 9.18
C ASN A 384 6.03 -39.26 7.86
N ASP A 385 5.89 -38.31 6.95
CA ASP A 385 6.57 -38.35 5.66
C ASP A 385 7.11 -36.97 5.25
N GLU A 386 7.90 -36.92 4.18
CA GLU A 386 8.45 -35.66 3.65
C GLU A 386 7.57 -35.07 2.51
N LYS A 387 6.34 -35.57 2.35
CA LYS A 387 5.44 -35.09 1.30
C LYS A 387 4.98 -33.66 1.61
N ILE A 388 5.24 -32.75 0.70
CA ILE A 388 4.87 -31.34 0.86
C ILE A 388 3.35 -31.21 0.75
N GLN A 389 2.75 -30.71 1.82
CA GLN A 389 1.32 -30.43 1.90
C GLN A 389 1.02 -28.97 1.54
N ASP A 390 1.87 -28.03 1.99
CA ASP A 390 1.77 -26.61 1.60
C ASP A 390 3.16 -25.96 1.53
N ALA A 391 3.28 -25.00 0.59
CA ALA A 391 4.46 -24.21 0.34
C ALA A 391 4.06 -22.90 -0.35
N ALA A 392 5.03 -22.17 -0.90
CA ALA A 392 4.72 -20.95 -1.62
C ALA A 392 3.73 -21.15 -2.77
N ARG A 393 2.82 -20.19 -2.95
CA ARG A 393 1.80 -20.20 -3.98
C ARG A 393 1.89 -18.98 -4.89
N LEU A 394 1.67 -19.21 -6.18
CA LEU A 394 1.58 -18.13 -7.18
C LEU A 394 0.13 -17.78 -7.50
N PRO A 395 -0.15 -16.51 -7.79
CA PRO A 395 -1.44 -16.10 -8.32
C PRO A 395 -1.58 -16.49 -9.80
N GLU A 396 -2.74 -17.04 -10.16
CA GLU A 396 -3.16 -17.30 -11.54
C GLU A 396 -4.53 -16.69 -11.81
N PHE A 397 -4.70 -16.09 -12.98
CA PHE A 397 -5.99 -15.54 -13.40
C PHE A 397 -6.65 -16.40 -14.48
N HIS A 398 -7.93 -16.69 -14.29
CA HIS A 398 -8.82 -17.28 -15.27
C HIS A 398 -9.97 -16.32 -15.54
N GLY A 399 -9.81 -15.45 -16.54
CA GLY A 399 -10.65 -14.26 -16.67
C GLY A 399 -10.42 -13.32 -15.47
N LEU A 400 -11.49 -12.96 -14.77
CA LEU A 400 -11.44 -12.14 -13.55
C LEU A 400 -11.34 -12.96 -12.25
N LYS A 401 -11.26 -14.28 -12.35
CA LYS A 401 -11.08 -15.14 -11.17
C LYS A 401 -9.61 -15.36 -10.87
N ILE A 402 -9.21 -15.00 -9.66
CA ILE A 402 -7.89 -15.34 -9.14
C ILE A 402 -7.92 -16.75 -8.53
N LYS A 403 -6.92 -17.52 -8.85
CA LYS A 403 -6.68 -18.85 -8.28
C LYS A 403 -5.25 -18.90 -7.74
N THR A 404 -5.02 -19.81 -6.82
CA THR A 404 -3.69 -20.19 -6.41
C THR A 404 -3.13 -21.25 -7.35
N SER A 405 -1.89 -21.12 -7.79
CA SER A 405 -1.16 -22.18 -8.46
C SER A 405 -0.96 -23.39 -7.55
N GLY A 406 -0.43 -24.47 -8.09
CA GLY A 406 0.20 -25.51 -7.28
C GLY A 406 1.35 -24.96 -6.45
N ASN A 407 1.81 -25.74 -5.46
CA ASN A 407 2.98 -25.40 -4.65
C ASN A 407 4.21 -25.21 -5.53
N TYR A 408 5.01 -24.18 -5.24
CA TYR A 408 6.31 -24.05 -5.85
C TYR A 408 7.42 -24.04 -4.81
N LEU A 409 8.55 -24.64 -5.18
CA LEU A 409 9.79 -24.58 -4.44
C LEU A 409 10.86 -23.99 -5.35
N LEU A 410 11.58 -22.99 -4.85
CA LEU A 410 12.87 -22.62 -5.43
C LEU A 410 13.96 -23.38 -4.69
N LYS A 411 14.89 -23.99 -5.43
CA LYS A 411 16.19 -24.31 -4.85
C LYS A 411 16.92 -22.99 -4.67
N PRO A 412 17.12 -22.51 -3.44
CA PRO A 412 17.84 -21.28 -3.25
C PRO A 412 19.30 -21.46 -3.66
N MET A 413 19.80 -20.52 -4.41
CA MET A 413 21.23 -20.33 -4.60
C MET A 413 21.76 -19.25 -3.65
N GLY A 414 21.27 -19.22 -2.39
CA GLY A 414 21.60 -18.22 -1.37
C GLY A 414 20.43 -17.87 -0.45
N ASP A 415 20.59 -16.80 0.32
CA ASP A 415 19.59 -16.26 1.29
C ASP A 415 18.44 -15.49 0.65
N GLU A 416 17.92 -15.95 -0.47
CA GLU A 416 16.91 -15.27 -1.24
C GLU A 416 15.52 -15.32 -0.58
N SER A 417 14.88 -14.16 -0.40
CA SER A 417 13.52 -14.05 0.10
C SER A 417 12.50 -14.39 -0.99
N LEU A 418 11.59 -15.31 -0.73
CA LEU A 418 10.55 -15.73 -1.66
C LEU A 418 9.21 -15.13 -1.27
N TYR A 419 8.48 -14.56 -2.24
CA TYR A 419 7.09 -14.14 -2.03
C TYR A 419 6.14 -15.31 -2.17
N THR A 420 5.06 -15.28 -1.40
CA THR A 420 3.91 -16.17 -1.57
C THR A 420 2.62 -15.36 -1.71
N LEU A 421 1.65 -15.87 -2.45
CA LEU A 421 0.37 -15.20 -2.62
C LEU A 421 -0.38 -15.02 -1.30
N TYR A 422 -0.33 -16.03 -0.43
CA TYR A 422 -0.93 -15.99 0.88
C TYR A 422 -0.05 -16.66 1.94
N LEU A 423 -0.29 -16.30 3.19
CA LEU A 423 0.28 -16.96 4.36
C LEU A 423 -0.73 -17.99 4.85
N SER A 424 -0.29 -19.21 5.06
CA SER A 424 -1.15 -20.27 5.62
C SER A 424 -1.51 -19.93 7.07
N GLY A 425 -2.79 -19.93 7.41
CA GLY A 425 -3.26 -19.77 8.79
C GLY A 425 -2.78 -20.85 9.76
N ALA A 426 -2.11 -21.90 9.24
CA ALA A 426 -1.60 -23.02 10.01
C ALA A 426 -0.20 -22.79 10.60
N ASN A 427 0.64 -21.90 9.98
CA ASN A 427 2.05 -21.72 10.40
C ASN A 427 2.63 -20.35 10.02
N ALA A 428 1.88 -19.29 10.12
CA ALA A 428 2.32 -17.95 9.73
C ALA A 428 2.81 -17.11 10.92
N LEU A 429 4.05 -16.60 10.84
CA LEU A 429 4.57 -15.57 11.74
C LEU A 429 4.28 -14.21 11.14
N ILE A 430 3.54 -13.35 11.86
CA ILE A 430 2.95 -12.11 11.33
C ILE A 430 3.27 -10.93 12.26
N ASN A 431 3.50 -9.74 11.68
CA ASN A 431 3.62 -8.49 12.42
C ASN A 431 2.26 -8.16 13.10
N ARG A 432 2.24 -8.15 14.44
CA ARG A 432 1.03 -7.94 15.24
C ARG A 432 0.34 -6.61 14.93
N LYS A 433 1.10 -5.51 14.84
CA LYS A 433 0.54 -4.18 14.58
C LYS A 433 -0.24 -4.16 13.26
N LYS A 434 0.32 -4.74 12.21
CA LYS A 434 -0.34 -4.82 10.89
C LYS A 434 -1.54 -5.79 10.91
N LEU A 435 -1.44 -6.90 11.65
CA LEU A 435 -2.52 -7.85 11.80
C LEU A 435 -3.74 -7.22 12.52
N ILE A 436 -3.49 -6.47 13.58
CA ILE A 436 -4.54 -5.71 14.30
C ILE A 436 -5.13 -4.61 13.43
N GLU A 437 -4.31 -3.90 12.65
CA GLU A 437 -4.76 -2.85 11.74
C GLU A 437 -5.70 -3.39 10.65
N LEU A 438 -5.47 -4.62 10.16
CA LEU A 438 -6.39 -5.32 9.26
C LEU A 438 -7.69 -5.76 9.96
N GLY A 439 -7.74 -5.74 11.30
CA GLY A 439 -8.85 -6.26 12.09
C GLY A 439 -8.86 -7.78 12.18
N GLY A 440 -7.70 -8.45 12.05
CA GLY A 440 -7.59 -9.91 12.04
C GLY A 440 -8.22 -10.56 10.81
N PHE A 441 -8.70 -11.79 10.98
CA PHE A 441 -9.45 -12.51 9.94
C PHE A 441 -10.86 -11.96 9.80
N ASP A 442 -11.36 -11.89 8.56
CA ASP A 442 -12.77 -11.53 8.33
C ASP A 442 -13.67 -12.73 8.63
N GLU A 443 -14.57 -12.55 9.59
CA GLU A 443 -15.44 -13.63 10.10
C GLU A 443 -16.52 -14.07 9.12
N ILE A 444 -16.73 -13.34 8.01
CA ILE A 444 -17.65 -13.73 6.95
C ILE A 444 -17.25 -15.06 6.28
N PHE A 445 -15.95 -15.40 6.33
CA PHE A 445 -15.44 -16.65 5.77
C PHE A 445 -15.74 -17.89 6.64
N SER A 446 -16.26 -17.68 7.86
CA SER A 446 -16.67 -18.81 8.71
C SER A 446 -17.60 -19.79 8.00
N PRO A 447 -17.53 -21.10 8.28
CA PRO A 447 -16.73 -21.70 9.35
C PRO A 447 -15.27 -22.03 8.97
N PHE A 448 -14.91 -22.10 7.65
CA PHE A 448 -13.57 -22.49 7.20
C PHE A 448 -13.31 -22.16 5.74
N TYR A 449 -12.01 -22.09 5.36
CA TYR A 449 -11.39 -21.89 4.04
C TYR A 449 -11.52 -20.47 3.46
N ILE A 450 -10.45 -20.05 2.80
CA ILE A 450 -10.26 -18.78 2.09
C ILE A 450 -9.97 -17.58 3.00
N GLU A 451 -10.19 -17.67 4.31
CA GLU A 451 -9.90 -16.61 5.28
C GLU A 451 -8.42 -16.18 5.28
N ASP A 452 -7.50 -17.12 5.11
CA ASP A 452 -6.06 -16.89 5.02
C ASP A 452 -5.67 -16.19 3.70
N CYS A 453 -6.31 -16.55 2.60
CA CYS A 453 -6.18 -15.86 1.33
C CYS A 453 -6.68 -14.41 1.42
N ASP A 454 -7.85 -14.19 2.03
CA ASP A 454 -8.42 -12.86 2.23
C ASP A 454 -7.51 -11.96 3.07
N LEU A 455 -7.05 -12.45 4.22
CA LEU A 455 -6.13 -11.73 5.10
C LEU A 455 -4.86 -11.30 4.35
N SER A 456 -4.27 -12.23 3.59
CA SER A 456 -3.07 -11.95 2.82
C SER A 456 -3.32 -10.99 1.64
N PHE A 457 -4.49 -11.07 1.00
CA PHE A 457 -4.87 -10.13 -0.07
C PHE A 457 -5.03 -8.72 0.47
N ARG A 458 -5.65 -8.56 1.65
CA ARG A 458 -5.74 -7.27 2.34
C ARG A 458 -4.35 -6.71 2.61
N ALA A 459 -3.44 -7.51 3.14
CA ALA A 459 -2.05 -7.11 3.38
C ALA A 459 -1.33 -6.70 2.09
N TRP A 460 -1.35 -7.53 1.05
CA TRP A 460 -0.74 -7.25 -0.23
C TRP A 460 -1.27 -5.97 -0.90
N ARG A 461 -2.56 -5.74 -0.84
CA ARG A 461 -3.17 -4.55 -1.45
C ARG A 461 -2.84 -3.25 -0.74
N LEU A 462 -2.46 -3.32 0.55
CA LEU A 462 -1.89 -2.21 1.32
C LEU A 462 -0.37 -2.07 1.17
N GLY A 463 0.24 -2.80 0.21
CA GLY A 463 1.68 -2.73 -0.07
C GLY A 463 2.55 -3.58 0.84
N TRP A 464 1.97 -4.32 1.79
CA TRP A 464 2.74 -5.20 2.67
C TRP A 464 3.04 -6.54 2.00
N LYS A 465 4.16 -7.16 2.39
CA LYS A 465 4.74 -8.33 1.74
C LYS A 465 4.51 -9.60 2.54
N CYS A 466 4.07 -10.67 1.86
CA CYS A 466 3.96 -12.00 2.41
C CYS A 466 5.12 -12.87 1.86
N TYR A 467 5.90 -13.44 2.78
CA TYR A 467 7.08 -14.23 2.45
C TYR A 467 6.87 -15.71 2.73
N TYR A 468 7.69 -16.53 2.07
CA TYR A 468 7.83 -17.95 2.30
C TYR A 468 9.28 -18.29 2.61
N GLU A 469 9.52 -18.99 3.72
CA GLU A 469 10.85 -19.50 4.10
C GLU A 469 10.86 -21.02 4.05
N HIS A 470 11.54 -21.56 3.06
CA HIS A 470 11.57 -23.01 2.80
C HIS A 470 12.36 -23.83 3.82
N ARG A 471 13.24 -23.20 4.63
CA ARG A 471 14.04 -23.83 5.69
C ARG A 471 13.27 -23.92 7.00
N ALA A 472 12.24 -23.10 7.18
CA ALA A 472 11.31 -23.20 8.31
C ALA A 472 10.32 -24.34 8.01
N ILE A 473 10.53 -25.49 8.62
CA ILE A 473 9.75 -26.69 8.35
C ILE A 473 8.81 -26.97 9.51
N CYS A 474 7.58 -27.34 9.21
CA CYS A 474 6.65 -27.88 10.20
C CYS A 474 5.95 -29.12 9.63
N ARG A 475 5.51 -30.00 10.50
CA ARG A 475 4.79 -31.24 10.18
C ARG A 475 3.32 -31.07 10.50
N HIS A 476 2.45 -31.55 9.62
CA HIS A 476 1.02 -31.41 9.76
C HIS A 476 0.33 -32.77 9.65
N GLN A 477 -0.51 -33.07 10.63
CA GLN A 477 -1.39 -34.23 10.58
C GLN A 477 -2.56 -33.88 9.66
N THR A 478 -2.58 -34.46 8.46
CA THR A 478 -3.64 -34.20 7.47
C THR A 478 -5.00 -34.30 8.12
N SER A 479 -5.71 -33.17 8.17
CA SER A 479 -6.85 -32.98 9.01
C SER A 479 -7.95 -34.00 8.79
N SER A 480 -8.13 -34.79 9.76
CA SER A 480 -9.33 -35.54 10.05
C SER A 480 -10.50 -34.61 10.41
N SER A 481 -10.28 -33.37 10.88
CA SER A 481 -11.32 -32.58 11.55
C SER A 481 -12.39 -31.98 10.61
N VAL A 482 -12.03 -31.32 9.51
CA VAL A 482 -13.06 -30.72 8.63
C VAL A 482 -13.70 -31.74 7.69
N LYS A 483 -12.86 -32.60 7.07
CA LYS A 483 -13.36 -33.61 6.11
C LYS A 483 -14.05 -34.78 6.80
N ALA A 484 -13.63 -35.17 8.00
CA ALA A 484 -14.24 -36.25 8.75
C ALA A 484 -15.56 -35.85 9.41
N LYS A 485 -15.71 -34.58 9.80
CA LYS A 485 -16.91 -34.08 10.48
C LYS A 485 -17.99 -33.54 9.54
N ASN A 486 -17.66 -33.24 8.26
CA ASN A 486 -18.59 -32.60 7.35
C ASN A 486 -18.78 -33.43 6.07
N ARG A 487 -20.03 -33.46 5.56
CA ARG A 487 -20.31 -34.09 4.26
C ARG A 487 -19.57 -33.33 3.15
N LYS A 488 -18.88 -34.04 2.26
CA LYS A 488 -18.09 -33.48 1.16
C LYS A 488 -18.86 -32.37 0.39
N GLN A 489 -20.16 -32.58 0.13
CA GLN A 489 -20.99 -31.60 -0.56
C GLN A 489 -21.12 -30.29 0.22
N TYR A 490 -21.21 -30.31 1.55
CA TYR A 490 -21.27 -29.11 2.38
C TYR A 490 -19.94 -28.34 2.32
N VAL A 491 -18.83 -29.04 2.42
CA VAL A 491 -17.48 -28.44 2.30
C VAL A 491 -17.33 -27.74 0.95
N ASP A 492 -17.74 -28.37 -0.15
CA ASP A 492 -17.69 -27.79 -1.49
C ASP A 492 -18.56 -26.53 -1.62
N VAL A 493 -19.75 -26.53 -1.00
CA VAL A 493 -20.66 -25.37 -1.00
C VAL A 493 -20.02 -24.19 -0.26
N ILE A 494 -19.50 -24.39 0.93
CA ILE A 494 -18.85 -23.34 1.71
C ILE A 494 -17.60 -22.81 1.01
N TYR A 495 -16.74 -23.68 0.53
CA TYR A 495 -15.52 -23.29 -0.19
C TYR A 495 -15.82 -22.42 -1.44
N ASN A 496 -16.81 -22.81 -2.25
CA ASN A 496 -17.20 -22.02 -3.42
C ASN A 496 -17.87 -20.68 -3.02
N ARG A 497 -18.71 -20.66 -1.95
CA ARG A 497 -19.27 -19.42 -1.40
C ARG A 497 -18.17 -18.46 -0.98
N ASN A 498 -17.19 -18.94 -0.22
CA ASN A 498 -16.09 -18.13 0.27
C ASN A 498 -15.21 -17.59 -0.87
N LYS A 499 -15.00 -18.39 -1.93
CA LYS A 499 -14.38 -17.87 -3.16
C LYS A 499 -15.17 -16.74 -3.82
N LEU A 500 -16.50 -16.81 -3.83
CA LEU A 500 -17.31 -15.70 -4.33
C LEU A 500 -17.16 -14.45 -3.47
N PHE A 501 -17.12 -14.58 -2.14
CA PHE A 501 -16.84 -13.47 -1.24
C PHE A 501 -15.47 -12.84 -1.52
N LEU A 502 -14.41 -13.65 -1.61
CA LEU A 502 -13.06 -13.18 -1.91
C LEU A 502 -13.03 -12.27 -3.15
N HIS A 503 -13.66 -12.70 -4.24
CA HIS A 503 -13.70 -11.91 -5.47
C HIS A 503 -14.55 -10.66 -5.33
N ALA A 504 -15.74 -10.77 -4.72
CA ALA A 504 -16.63 -9.63 -4.52
C ALA A 504 -16.01 -8.55 -3.62
N ILE A 505 -15.20 -8.93 -2.64
CA ILE A 505 -14.51 -8.01 -1.74
C ILE A 505 -13.31 -7.36 -2.44
N HIS A 506 -12.50 -8.12 -3.18
CA HIS A 506 -11.19 -7.67 -3.65
C HIS A 506 -11.12 -7.17 -5.09
N LEU A 507 -12.07 -7.52 -5.97
CA LEU A 507 -12.09 -6.98 -7.33
C LEU A 507 -12.41 -5.48 -7.32
N ASP A 508 -11.77 -4.74 -8.24
CA ASP A 508 -12.05 -3.32 -8.42
C ASP A 508 -13.49 -3.11 -8.93
N SER A 509 -14.13 -1.99 -8.57
CA SER A 509 -15.56 -1.77 -8.82
C SER A 509 -15.95 -1.90 -10.29
N HIS A 510 -15.08 -1.47 -11.21
CA HIS A 510 -15.31 -1.59 -12.65
C HIS A 510 -15.21 -3.03 -13.19
N GLN A 511 -14.60 -3.96 -12.43
CA GLN A 511 -14.47 -5.37 -12.80
C GLN A 511 -15.66 -6.22 -12.35
N LEU A 512 -16.40 -5.79 -11.33
CA LEU A 512 -17.50 -6.55 -10.75
C LEU A 512 -18.60 -6.95 -11.77
N PRO A 513 -19.10 -6.06 -12.65
CA PRO A 513 -20.12 -6.44 -13.63
C PRO A 513 -19.65 -7.59 -14.54
N PHE A 514 -18.43 -7.51 -15.04
CA PHE A 514 -17.86 -8.54 -15.92
C PHE A 514 -17.61 -9.86 -15.18
N TRP A 515 -17.21 -9.77 -13.92
CA TRP A 515 -17.05 -10.94 -13.07
C TRP A 515 -18.40 -11.62 -12.79
N PHE A 516 -19.48 -10.86 -12.56
CA PHE A 516 -20.82 -11.43 -12.41
C PHE A 516 -21.27 -12.15 -13.69
N ILE A 517 -21.01 -11.60 -14.87
CA ILE A 517 -21.28 -12.28 -16.16
C ILE A 517 -20.49 -13.60 -16.22
N GLN A 518 -19.22 -13.60 -15.86
CA GLN A 518 -18.39 -14.82 -15.83
C GLN A 518 -18.95 -15.88 -14.86
N VAL A 519 -19.38 -15.46 -13.65
CA VAL A 519 -19.97 -16.36 -12.64
C VAL A 519 -21.30 -16.94 -13.14
N THR A 520 -22.13 -16.13 -13.80
CA THR A 520 -23.41 -16.58 -14.39
C THR A 520 -23.18 -17.60 -15.50
N GLY A 521 -22.23 -17.36 -16.40
CA GLY A 521 -21.84 -18.33 -17.43
C GLY A 521 -21.37 -19.66 -16.85
N GLU A 522 -20.54 -19.60 -15.81
CA GLU A 522 -20.09 -20.81 -15.10
C GLU A 522 -21.25 -21.53 -14.39
N ALA A 523 -22.20 -20.80 -13.84
CA ALA A 523 -23.39 -21.40 -13.22
C ALA A 523 -24.20 -22.18 -14.23
N ILE A 524 -24.45 -21.63 -15.43
CA ILE A 524 -25.15 -22.31 -16.52
C ILE A 524 -24.42 -23.60 -16.91
N ILE A 525 -23.12 -23.55 -17.16
CA ILE A 525 -22.33 -24.74 -17.50
C ILE A 525 -22.43 -25.81 -16.40
N ARG A 526 -22.38 -25.42 -15.13
CA ARG A 526 -22.44 -26.35 -13.99
C ARG A 526 -23.84 -26.98 -13.82
N ILE A 527 -24.90 -26.26 -14.17
CA ILE A 527 -26.27 -26.82 -14.25
C ILE A 527 -26.31 -27.89 -15.31
N LEU A 528 -25.80 -27.62 -16.52
CA LEU A 528 -25.78 -28.57 -17.63
C LEU A 528 -25.02 -29.87 -17.30
N VAL A 529 -24.01 -29.81 -16.44
CA VAL A 529 -23.24 -30.97 -15.96
C VAL A 529 -23.73 -31.49 -14.59
N LEU A 530 -24.93 -31.14 -14.16
CA LEU A 530 -25.61 -31.58 -12.92
C LEU A 530 -24.82 -31.32 -11.60
N ARG A 531 -23.97 -30.26 -11.57
CA ARG A 531 -23.18 -29.87 -10.38
C ARG A 531 -23.89 -28.80 -9.57
N PHE A 532 -24.94 -29.15 -8.86
CA PHE A 532 -25.80 -28.22 -8.12
C PHE A 532 -25.16 -27.60 -6.84
N SER A 533 -24.06 -28.15 -6.35
CA SER A 533 -23.35 -27.56 -5.17
C SER A 533 -22.94 -26.13 -5.39
N PHE A 534 -22.50 -25.76 -6.59
CA PHE A 534 -22.12 -24.40 -6.95
C PHE A 534 -23.33 -23.43 -6.94
N ILE A 535 -24.49 -23.89 -7.37
CA ILE A 535 -25.72 -23.09 -7.34
C ILE A 535 -26.12 -22.77 -5.89
N LYS A 536 -26.03 -23.79 -5.01
CA LYS A 536 -26.23 -23.56 -3.57
C LYS A 536 -25.26 -22.51 -3.01
N SER A 537 -24.00 -22.51 -3.48
CA SER A 537 -23.00 -21.52 -3.09
C SER A 537 -23.39 -20.10 -3.54
N ILE A 538 -23.90 -19.95 -4.78
CA ILE A 538 -24.39 -18.66 -5.30
C ILE A 538 -25.60 -18.19 -4.49
N PHE A 539 -26.53 -19.08 -4.16
CA PHE A 539 -27.67 -18.72 -3.32
C PHE A 539 -27.24 -18.17 -1.94
N LEU A 540 -26.29 -18.85 -1.28
CA LEU A 540 -25.74 -18.39 -0.01
C LEU A 540 -24.99 -17.05 -0.15
N PHE A 541 -24.24 -16.87 -1.23
CA PHE A 541 -23.55 -15.62 -1.56
C PHE A 541 -24.55 -14.45 -1.70
N ILE A 542 -25.65 -14.66 -2.40
CA ILE A 542 -26.70 -13.65 -2.58
C ILE A 542 -27.43 -13.39 -1.26
N LYS A 543 -27.74 -14.43 -0.49
CA LYS A 543 -28.37 -14.31 0.82
C LYS A 543 -27.58 -13.44 1.78
N GLN A 544 -26.24 -13.56 1.76
CA GLN A 544 -25.31 -12.79 2.62
C GLN A 544 -24.79 -11.51 1.92
N ARG A 545 -25.58 -10.92 1.01
CA ARG A 545 -25.15 -9.73 0.25
C ARG A 545 -24.85 -8.50 1.11
N LYS A 546 -25.50 -8.35 2.25
CA LYS A 546 -25.25 -7.24 3.18
C LYS A 546 -23.88 -7.39 3.83
N ASP A 547 -23.54 -8.61 4.22
CA ASP A 547 -22.33 -8.93 4.98
C ASP A 547 -21.08 -8.73 4.11
N TRP A 548 -21.03 -9.31 2.88
CA TRP A 548 -19.85 -9.12 2.02
C TRP A 548 -19.72 -7.69 1.48
N LYS A 549 -20.82 -6.94 1.34
CA LYS A 549 -20.75 -5.50 1.03
C LYS A 549 -20.16 -4.70 2.17
N ALA A 550 -20.55 -5.00 3.41
CA ALA A 550 -19.98 -4.36 4.60
C ALA A 550 -18.47 -4.66 4.74
N SER A 551 -18.06 -5.93 4.54
CA SER A 551 -16.64 -6.31 4.51
C SER A 551 -15.87 -5.57 3.41
N ARG A 552 -16.45 -5.46 2.21
CA ARG A 552 -15.86 -4.70 1.10
C ARG A 552 -15.70 -3.22 1.45
N GLU A 553 -16.75 -2.60 1.99
CA GLU A 553 -16.75 -1.18 2.38
C GLU A 553 -15.70 -0.90 3.48
N LYS A 554 -15.68 -1.72 4.54
CA LYS A 554 -14.67 -1.65 5.59
C LYS A 554 -13.26 -1.68 5.01
N TYR A 555 -13.01 -2.58 4.07
CA TYR A 555 -11.72 -2.71 3.45
C TYR A 555 -11.38 -1.54 2.50
N GLN A 556 -12.36 -1.02 1.73
CA GLN A 556 -12.17 0.15 0.88
C GLN A 556 -11.89 1.42 1.68
N ASN A 557 -12.51 1.57 2.85
CA ASN A 557 -12.21 2.67 3.77
C ASN A 557 -10.77 2.59 4.28
N LEU A 558 -10.30 1.41 4.66
CA LEU A 558 -8.92 1.21 5.08
C LEU A 558 -7.91 1.56 3.98
N ILE A 559 -8.21 1.21 2.71
CA ILE A 559 -7.40 1.61 1.55
C ILE A 559 -7.42 3.14 1.39
N ALA A 560 -8.58 3.77 1.51
CA ALA A 560 -8.75 5.21 1.33
C ALA A 560 -7.97 6.01 2.40
N GLU A 561 -8.00 5.56 3.64
CA GLU A 561 -7.24 6.15 4.75
C GLU A 561 -5.72 6.09 4.52
N ARG A 562 -5.22 5.04 3.91
CA ARG A 562 -3.79 4.89 3.59
C ARG A 562 -3.35 5.55 2.28
N GLY A 563 -4.27 5.92 1.41
CA GLY A 563 -3.99 6.57 0.13
C GLY A 563 -3.33 5.70 -0.93
N GLU A 564 -3.05 4.42 -0.64
CA GLU A 564 -2.38 3.50 -1.57
C GLU A 564 -3.17 2.19 -1.72
N SER A 565 -3.35 1.73 -2.95
CA SER A 565 -3.93 0.42 -3.25
C SER A 565 -3.22 -0.25 -4.42
N VAL A 566 -2.85 -1.51 -4.21
CA VAL A 566 -2.31 -2.38 -5.27
C VAL A 566 -3.44 -3.23 -5.82
N SER A 567 -3.79 -3.10 -7.11
CA SER A 567 -4.81 -3.97 -7.72
C SER A 567 -4.34 -5.43 -7.75
N LEU A 568 -5.29 -6.39 -7.68
CA LEU A 568 -4.99 -7.83 -7.73
C LEU A 568 -4.16 -8.22 -8.97
N ILE A 569 -4.40 -7.58 -10.11
CA ILE A 569 -3.65 -7.83 -11.35
C ILE A 569 -2.20 -7.38 -11.19
N ARG A 570 -1.96 -6.21 -10.59
CA ARG A 570 -0.60 -5.70 -10.33
C ARG A 570 0.14 -6.56 -9.33
N LEU A 571 -0.54 -6.97 -8.25
CA LEU A 571 -0.02 -7.87 -7.23
C LEU A 571 0.42 -9.21 -7.86
N SER A 572 -0.46 -9.83 -8.64
CA SER A 572 -0.17 -11.07 -9.35
C SER A 572 1.07 -10.94 -10.24
N LYS A 573 1.14 -9.86 -11.01
CA LYS A 573 2.28 -9.58 -11.88
C LYS A 573 3.56 -9.37 -11.08
N GLY A 574 3.51 -8.61 -9.97
CA GLY A 574 4.65 -8.34 -9.11
C GLY A 574 5.23 -9.62 -8.47
N ILE A 575 4.38 -10.49 -7.91
CA ILE A 575 4.80 -11.78 -7.35
C ILE A 575 5.43 -12.66 -8.45
N ARG A 576 4.79 -12.80 -9.61
CA ARG A 576 5.32 -13.61 -10.71
C ARG A 576 6.64 -13.06 -11.26
N GLU A 577 6.74 -11.76 -11.53
CA GLU A 577 7.96 -11.14 -12.06
C GLU A 577 9.14 -11.26 -11.08
N SER A 578 8.90 -11.23 -9.78
CA SER A 578 9.94 -11.47 -8.77
C SER A 578 10.57 -12.86 -8.91
N LEU A 579 9.82 -13.82 -9.42
CA LEU A 579 10.21 -15.23 -9.53
C LEU A 579 10.74 -15.61 -10.92
N TYR A 580 10.20 -15.02 -12.01
CA TYR A 580 10.67 -15.32 -13.38
C TYR A 580 12.13 -14.94 -13.65
N LYS A 581 12.70 -14.04 -12.87
CA LYS A 581 14.13 -13.71 -12.92
C LYS A 581 15.03 -14.78 -12.33
N ARG A 582 14.46 -15.74 -11.61
CA ARG A 582 15.15 -16.82 -10.94
C ARG A 582 15.04 -18.08 -11.80
N ARG A 583 16.02 -18.37 -12.62
CA ARG A 583 16.03 -19.35 -13.73
C ARG A 583 15.71 -20.82 -13.41
N LYS A 584 15.32 -21.21 -12.19
CA LYS A 584 15.01 -22.60 -11.82
C LYS A 584 13.82 -22.70 -10.86
N LEU A 585 12.61 -22.43 -11.37
CA LEU A 585 11.37 -22.81 -10.68
C LEU A 585 11.11 -24.31 -10.87
N LYS A 586 11.09 -25.08 -9.81
CA LYS A 586 10.60 -26.45 -9.82
C LYS A 586 9.17 -26.44 -9.26
N PHE A 587 8.17 -26.61 -10.12
CA PHE A 587 6.81 -26.86 -9.69
C PHE A 587 6.70 -28.30 -9.21
N LEU A 588 6.13 -28.50 -8.04
CA LEU A 588 5.73 -29.81 -7.59
C LEU A 588 4.41 -30.17 -8.27
N SER A 589 4.39 -31.25 -9.01
CA SER A 589 3.15 -31.76 -9.58
C SER A 589 2.20 -32.13 -8.43
N THR A 590 1.00 -31.59 -8.45
CA THR A 590 -0.08 -31.95 -7.52
C THR A 590 -0.79 -33.25 -7.93
N ARG A 591 -0.27 -33.97 -8.91
CA ARG A 591 -0.77 -35.29 -9.27
C ARG A 591 -0.05 -36.33 -8.41
N SER A 592 -0.78 -36.82 -7.43
CA SER A 592 -0.52 -38.16 -6.89
C SER A 592 -0.81 -39.16 -8.01
N ASP A 593 0.20 -39.82 -8.52
CA ASP A 593 -0.01 -41.13 -9.11
C ASP A 593 -0.44 -42.11 -8.01
#